data_f1e109592e47b18420e32de6dc316a54
#
_entry.id   f1e109592e47b18420e32de6dc316a54
#
_cell.length_a   1.000
_cell.length_b   1.000
_cell.length_c   1.000
_cell.angle_alpha   90.00
_cell.angle_beta   90.00
_cell.angle_gamma   90.00
#
_symmetry.space_group_name_H-M   'P 1'
#
loop_
_entity.id
_entity.type
_entity.pdbx_description
1 polymer ?
#
loop_
_entity_poly.entity_id
_entity_poly.type
_entity_poly.pdbx_seq_one_letter_code
_entity_poly.pdbx_strand_id
1 'polypeptide(L)'
;WEQPPADLLPILEANPDITVKNLNGLGFQTIMRPNTLNAPMDDVRIRNAAIAAVNQKDVLDALVGTPELYNICGAMFVCDTPLATDVGSETLTAGNGMEKAKALLAEAGYDGTPIVLMHPTDVASLRSQPVVVAQAMRDVGFVVDLQAMDWQTLVGKRASQASIADGGWHMFITNWVGADVFNPLVNNMVNGKGKDGGWFGWPDVPKVEELRTAYATSQSLDEQKKIAEEIQKIAYEEGMYAPIGQYFVPAAWSNTLEGVLDGPAPFFWNITKK
;
A
#
# COMPACT_ATOMS: atom_id res chain seq x y z
N TRP A 1 8.84 -21.82 -6.31
CA TRP A 1 8.50 -21.01 -5.14
C TRP A 1 8.34 -19.55 -5.55
N GLU A 2 7.15 -19.01 -5.47
CA GLU A 2 6.83 -17.66 -5.96
C GLU A 2 7.39 -16.54 -5.08
N GLN A 3 7.28 -16.68 -3.77
CA GLN A 3 7.66 -15.66 -2.80
C GLN A 3 8.41 -16.30 -1.63
N PRO A 4 9.66 -16.73 -1.82
CA PRO A 4 10.47 -17.20 -0.69
C PRO A 4 10.71 -16.06 0.30
N PRO A 5 10.69 -16.33 1.60
CA PRO A 5 11.09 -15.36 2.61
C PRO A 5 12.49 -14.81 2.35
N ALA A 6 12.70 -13.52 2.57
CA ALA A 6 13.96 -12.84 2.26
C ALA A 6 15.18 -13.46 2.97
N ASP A 7 15.00 -13.94 4.19
CA ASP A 7 16.03 -14.62 4.99
C ASP A 7 16.50 -15.97 4.40
N LEU A 8 15.71 -16.59 3.51
CA LEU A 8 16.09 -17.81 2.80
C LEU A 8 16.78 -17.55 1.46
N LEU A 9 16.73 -16.34 0.92
CA LEU A 9 17.33 -16.03 -0.38
C LEU A 9 18.82 -16.38 -0.45
N PRO A 10 19.68 -16.08 0.56
CA PRO A 10 21.10 -16.43 0.48
C PRO A 10 21.34 -17.96 0.39
N ILE A 11 20.47 -18.76 1.02
CA ILE A 11 20.56 -20.24 0.95
C ILE A 11 20.14 -20.73 -0.44
N LEU A 12 19.08 -20.16 -1.02
CA LEU A 12 18.60 -20.52 -2.34
C LEU A 12 19.60 -20.10 -3.43
N GLU A 13 20.18 -18.91 -3.33
CA GLU A 13 21.20 -18.40 -4.27
C GLU A 13 22.51 -19.18 -4.22
N ALA A 14 22.87 -19.71 -3.05
CA ALA A 14 24.06 -20.57 -2.90
C ALA A 14 23.87 -21.96 -3.49
N ASN A 15 22.64 -22.38 -3.82
CA ASN A 15 22.38 -23.71 -4.37
C ASN A 15 22.50 -23.70 -5.91
N PRO A 16 23.50 -24.42 -6.49
CA PRO A 16 23.75 -24.43 -7.94
C PRO A 16 22.61 -25.05 -8.77
N ASP A 17 21.68 -25.78 -8.13
CA ASP A 17 20.54 -26.41 -8.79
C ASP A 17 19.28 -25.53 -8.80
N ILE A 18 19.35 -24.32 -8.25
CA ILE A 18 18.24 -23.39 -8.14
C ILE A 18 18.57 -22.08 -8.85
N THR A 19 17.64 -21.59 -9.64
CA THR A 19 17.63 -20.21 -10.15
C THR A 19 16.79 -19.35 -9.22
N VAL A 20 17.36 -18.20 -8.81
CA VAL A 20 16.65 -17.14 -8.08
C VAL A 20 16.61 -15.90 -8.96
N LYS A 21 15.42 -15.36 -9.24
CA LYS A 21 15.27 -14.20 -10.13
C LYS A 21 14.00 -13.41 -9.77
N ASN A 22 14.11 -12.07 -9.80
CA ASN A 22 12.92 -11.22 -9.77
C ASN A 22 12.22 -11.29 -11.14
N LEU A 23 11.00 -11.84 -11.15
CA LEU A 23 10.17 -11.97 -12.36
C LEU A 23 9.21 -10.77 -12.54
N ASN A 24 8.88 -10.09 -11.43
CA ASN A 24 7.94 -8.97 -11.42
C ASN A 24 8.69 -7.63 -11.40
N GLY A 25 8.89 -7.05 -12.58
CA GLY A 25 9.65 -5.81 -12.72
C GLY A 25 9.02 -4.59 -12.04
N LEU A 26 7.70 -4.58 -11.82
CA LEU A 26 7.00 -3.51 -11.07
C LEU A 26 6.90 -3.81 -9.57
N GLY A 27 7.25 -5.02 -9.14
CA GLY A 27 7.20 -5.44 -7.76
C GLY A 27 5.80 -5.38 -7.14
N PHE A 28 5.78 -5.13 -5.85
CA PHE A 28 4.58 -4.98 -5.04
C PHE A 28 4.57 -3.60 -4.39
N GLN A 29 3.39 -3.00 -4.28
CA GLN A 29 3.18 -1.79 -3.49
C GLN A 29 2.47 -2.18 -2.19
N THR A 30 3.07 -1.87 -1.04
CA THR A 30 2.37 -1.96 0.25
C THR A 30 1.65 -0.65 0.52
N ILE A 31 0.41 -0.74 0.98
CA ILE A 31 -0.45 0.43 1.18
C ILE A 31 -1.10 0.44 2.56
N MET A 32 -1.27 1.63 3.09
CA MET A 32 -2.06 1.94 4.28
C MET A 32 -3.40 2.52 3.84
N ARG A 33 -4.51 1.89 4.28
CA ARG A 33 -5.87 2.25 3.87
C ARG A 33 -6.71 2.69 5.06
N PRO A 34 -7.02 4.00 5.18
CA PRO A 34 -8.00 4.50 6.15
C PRO A 34 -9.44 4.18 5.73
N ASN A 35 -10.33 4.11 6.72
CA ASN A 35 -11.78 4.02 6.54
C ASN A 35 -12.41 5.38 6.85
N THR A 36 -12.95 6.02 5.85
CA THR A 36 -13.52 7.37 5.97
C THR A 36 -14.93 7.41 6.58
N LEU A 37 -15.53 6.24 6.86
CA LEU A 37 -16.90 6.15 7.39
C LEU A 37 -16.97 6.27 8.92
N ASN A 38 -15.87 6.04 9.62
CA ASN A 38 -15.85 5.95 11.07
C ASN A 38 -14.97 7.04 11.70
N ALA A 39 -15.54 7.81 12.62
CA ALA A 39 -14.77 8.76 13.44
C ALA A 39 -13.72 8.01 14.30
N PRO A 40 -12.50 8.58 14.45
CA PRO A 40 -12.11 9.90 14.00
C PRO A 40 -11.49 9.92 12.59
N MET A 41 -11.45 8.80 11.85
CA MET A 41 -10.87 8.72 10.50
C MET A 41 -11.75 9.36 9.41
N ASP A 42 -12.97 9.80 9.72
CA ASP A 42 -13.78 10.66 8.86
C ASP A 42 -13.21 12.08 8.72
N ASP A 43 -12.39 12.54 9.69
CA ASP A 43 -11.64 13.79 9.60
C ASP A 43 -10.36 13.62 8.76
N VAL A 44 -10.24 14.39 7.69
CA VAL A 44 -9.08 14.36 6.77
C VAL A 44 -7.76 14.70 7.48
N ARG A 45 -7.79 15.57 8.50
CA ARG A 45 -6.61 15.93 9.30
C ARG A 45 -6.07 14.75 10.08
N ILE A 46 -6.97 13.93 10.62
CA ILE A 46 -6.61 12.70 11.36
C ILE A 46 -6.00 11.66 10.38
N ARG A 47 -6.60 11.47 9.20
CA ARG A 47 -6.03 10.58 8.18
C ARG A 47 -4.64 11.04 7.74
N ASN A 48 -4.49 12.34 7.47
CA ASN A 48 -3.20 12.90 7.06
C ASN A 48 -2.16 12.91 8.19
N ALA A 49 -2.57 13.02 9.46
CA ALA A 49 -1.68 12.81 10.60
C ALA A 49 -1.16 11.37 10.65
N ALA A 50 -2.04 10.37 10.45
CA ALA A 50 -1.64 8.98 10.42
C ALA A 50 -0.68 8.68 9.26
N ILE A 51 -0.91 9.26 8.06
CA ILE A 51 -0.02 9.12 6.90
C ILE A 51 1.34 9.79 7.17
N ALA A 52 1.33 11.01 7.72
CA ALA A 52 2.57 11.75 7.99
C ALA A 52 3.42 11.12 9.11
N ALA A 53 2.82 10.34 10.00
CA ALA A 53 3.56 9.62 11.05
C ALA A 53 4.46 8.50 10.49
N VAL A 54 4.12 7.94 9.32
CA VAL A 54 4.81 6.77 8.77
C VAL A 54 6.08 7.17 8.03
N ASN A 55 7.14 6.39 8.23
CA ASN A 55 8.37 6.40 7.45
C ASN A 55 8.42 5.13 6.60
N GLN A 56 8.46 5.27 5.27
CA GLN A 56 8.52 4.12 4.36
C GLN A 56 9.72 3.22 4.61
N LYS A 57 10.88 3.81 4.94
CA LYS A 57 12.10 3.03 5.19
C LYS A 57 11.91 2.05 6.35
N ASP A 58 11.31 2.49 7.45
CA ASP A 58 11.11 1.63 8.63
C ASP A 58 10.15 0.48 8.32
N VAL A 59 9.11 0.75 7.53
CA VAL A 59 8.16 -0.26 7.05
C VAL A 59 8.85 -1.28 6.15
N LEU A 60 9.67 -0.83 5.20
CA LEU A 60 10.35 -1.68 4.23
C LEU A 60 11.49 -2.49 4.86
N ASP A 61 12.23 -1.91 5.81
CA ASP A 61 13.23 -2.63 6.60
C ASP A 61 12.59 -3.77 7.41
N ALA A 62 11.42 -3.53 8.00
CA ALA A 62 10.69 -4.56 8.74
C ALA A 62 10.02 -5.61 7.85
N LEU A 63 9.69 -5.27 6.60
CA LEU A 63 9.04 -6.16 5.64
C LEU A 63 10.05 -7.05 4.91
N VAL A 64 11.11 -6.44 4.37
CA VAL A 64 12.08 -7.07 3.46
C VAL A 64 13.46 -7.18 4.09
N GLY A 65 13.92 -6.12 4.78
CA GLY A 65 15.21 -6.06 5.47
C GLY A 65 16.44 -5.94 4.55
N THR A 66 16.25 -6.05 3.24
CA THR A 66 17.31 -6.02 2.23
C THR A 66 17.09 -4.82 1.31
N PRO A 67 17.92 -3.75 1.39
CA PRO A 67 17.70 -2.51 0.66
C PRO A 67 17.61 -2.67 -0.88
N GLU A 68 18.29 -3.68 -1.43
CA GLU A 68 18.28 -3.99 -2.86
C GLU A 68 16.93 -4.55 -3.35
N LEU A 69 16.07 -4.94 -2.42
CA LEU A 69 14.76 -5.53 -2.71
C LEU A 69 13.60 -4.57 -2.43
N TYR A 70 13.86 -3.27 -2.23
CA TYR A 70 12.79 -2.30 -2.10
C TYR A 70 13.18 -0.91 -2.64
N ASN A 71 12.16 -0.10 -2.92
CA ASN A 71 12.29 1.32 -3.27
C ASN A 71 11.45 2.18 -2.30
N ILE A 72 12.04 3.29 -1.84
CA ILE A 72 11.29 4.39 -1.26
C ILE A 72 10.50 5.02 -2.41
N CYS A 73 9.18 4.90 -2.38
CA CYS A 73 8.32 5.24 -3.52
C CYS A 73 7.00 5.83 -3.05
N GLY A 74 6.79 7.12 -3.29
CA GLY A 74 5.55 7.82 -2.99
C GLY A 74 4.54 7.82 -4.13
N ALA A 75 4.90 7.30 -5.30
CA ALA A 75 4.02 7.28 -6.46
C ALA A 75 2.86 6.30 -6.28
N MET A 76 1.63 6.80 -6.34
CA MET A 76 0.43 5.97 -6.27
C MET A 76 0.26 5.05 -7.48
N PHE A 77 0.91 5.38 -8.60
CA PHE A 77 0.88 4.62 -9.84
C PHE A 77 2.20 3.88 -10.12
N VAL A 78 2.88 3.48 -9.04
CA VAL A 78 4.13 2.70 -9.02
C VAL A 78 5.33 3.49 -9.56
N CYS A 79 6.43 3.47 -8.85
CA CYS A 79 7.69 4.05 -9.34
C CYS A 79 8.20 3.28 -10.58
N ASP A 80 9.05 3.94 -11.34
CA ASP A 80 9.61 3.44 -12.60
C ASP A 80 8.57 3.22 -13.71
N THR A 81 7.40 3.89 -13.60
CA THR A 81 6.36 3.93 -14.63
C THR A 81 6.22 5.32 -15.23
N PRO A 82 5.63 5.46 -16.43
CA PRO A 82 5.41 6.78 -17.03
C PRO A 82 4.51 7.72 -16.22
N LEU A 83 3.69 7.19 -15.29
CA LEU A 83 2.76 7.96 -14.46
C LEU A 83 3.30 8.23 -13.06
N ALA A 84 4.53 7.80 -12.75
CA ALA A 84 5.14 8.03 -11.45
C ALA A 84 5.36 9.53 -11.21
N THR A 85 5.03 9.99 -10.00
CA THR A 85 5.26 11.36 -9.52
C THR A 85 5.46 11.33 -8.01
N ASP A 86 6.19 12.29 -7.46
CA ASP A 86 6.44 12.42 -6.02
C ASP A 86 5.48 13.44 -5.35
N VAL A 87 4.58 14.04 -6.10
CA VAL A 87 3.66 15.07 -5.60
C VAL A 87 2.84 14.55 -4.42
N GLY A 88 2.90 15.26 -3.29
CA GLY A 88 2.13 14.97 -2.07
C GLY A 88 2.75 13.91 -1.16
N SER A 89 3.85 13.27 -1.57
CA SER A 89 4.48 12.17 -0.81
C SER A 89 5.68 12.58 0.05
N GLU A 90 6.06 13.85 0.05
CA GLU A 90 7.36 14.35 0.52
C GLU A 90 7.66 13.95 1.98
N THR A 91 6.66 14.05 2.87
CA THR A 91 6.86 13.68 4.28
C THR A 91 6.99 12.18 4.50
N LEU A 92 6.27 11.39 3.71
CA LEU A 92 6.23 9.95 3.78
C LEU A 92 7.55 9.32 3.27
N THR A 93 8.07 9.83 2.15
CA THR A 93 9.31 9.33 1.54
C THR A 93 10.55 9.83 2.27
N ALA A 94 10.55 11.07 2.78
CA ALA A 94 11.64 11.61 3.58
C ALA A 94 11.66 11.11 5.04
N GLY A 95 10.58 10.51 5.53
CA GLY A 95 10.45 10.03 6.90
C GLY A 95 10.53 11.14 7.96
N ASN A 96 10.14 12.37 7.60
CA ASN A 96 10.27 13.55 8.47
C ASN A 96 8.91 14.16 8.86
N GLY A 97 7.82 13.40 8.75
CA GLY A 97 6.45 13.88 8.93
C GLY A 97 5.97 13.95 10.39
N MET A 98 6.75 13.54 11.40
CA MET A 98 6.32 13.45 12.80
C MET A 98 5.76 14.77 13.35
N GLU A 99 6.44 15.89 13.13
CA GLU A 99 5.99 17.19 13.63
C GLU A 99 4.71 17.66 12.90
N LYS A 100 4.60 17.39 11.60
CA LYS A 100 3.36 17.62 10.82
C LYS A 100 2.21 16.76 11.37
N ALA A 101 2.47 15.50 11.68
CA ALA A 101 1.48 14.59 12.27
C ALA A 101 0.94 15.11 13.60
N LYS A 102 1.84 15.51 14.52
CA LYS A 102 1.46 16.10 15.82
C LYS A 102 0.65 17.38 15.66
N ALA A 103 1.06 18.26 14.73
CA ALA A 103 0.34 19.52 14.46
C ALA A 103 -1.09 19.24 13.94
N LEU A 104 -1.25 18.29 13.01
CA LEU A 104 -2.56 17.90 12.47
C LEU A 104 -3.46 17.28 13.54
N LEU A 105 -2.91 16.45 14.44
CA LEU A 105 -3.67 15.90 15.57
C LEU A 105 -4.17 17.00 16.51
N ALA A 106 -3.31 17.95 16.83
CA ALA A 106 -3.68 19.10 17.68
C ALA A 106 -4.75 19.97 17.02
N GLU A 107 -4.60 20.26 15.70
CA GLU A 107 -5.56 21.04 14.92
C GLU A 107 -6.93 20.33 14.82
N ALA A 108 -6.92 19.00 14.66
CA ALA A 108 -8.14 18.20 14.63
C ALA A 108 -8.81 18.06 16.00
N GLY A 109 -8.09 18.39 17.08
CA GLY A 109 -8.60 18.20 18.44
C GLY A 109 -8.74 16.71 18.81
N TYR A 110 -7.81 15.88 18.34
CA TYR A 110 -7.87 14.43 18.63
C TYR A 110 -7.92 14.16 20.13
N ASP A 111 -8.95 13.44 20.56
CA ASP A 111 -9.31 13.22 21.97
C ASP A 111 -8.75 11.92 22.59
N GLY A 112 -7.96 11.16 21.79
CA GLY A 112 -7.43 9.87 22.24
C GLY A 112 -8.37 8.68 21.93
N THR A 113 -9.43 8.87 21.15
CA THR A 113 -10.27 7.76 20.67
C THR A 113 -9.41 6.70 19.98
N PRO A 114 -9.44 5.41 20.42
CA PRO A 114 -8.57 4.38 19.86
C PRO A 114 -8.80 4.14 18.37
N ILE A 115 -7.71 4.13 17.61
CA ILE A 115 -7.72 3.79 16.20
C ILE A 115 -7.60 2.27 16.05
N VAL A 116 -8.65 1.62 15.58
CA VAL A 116 -8.64 0.17 15.27
C VAL A 116 -7.85 -0.07 14.00
N LEU A 117 -6.66 -0.63 14.13
CA LEU A 117 -5.80 -1.08 13.03
C LEU A 117 -5.84 -2.61 12.96
N MET A 118 -6.36 -3.16 11.88
CA MET A 118 -6.42 -4.61 11.66
C MET A 118 -5.03 -5.16 11.34
N HIS A 119 -4.64 -6.27 11.99
CA HIS A 119 -3.31 -6.85 11.91
C HIS A 119 -3.38 -8.34 11.52
N PRO A 120 -3.12 -8.71 10.26
CA PRO A 120 -3.03 -10.12 9.86
C PRO A 120 -1.71 -10.70 10.36
N THR A 121 -1.77 -11.83 11.09
CA THR A 121 -0.61 -12.42 11.74
C THR A 121 -0.05 -13.66 11.04
N ASP A 122 -0.82 -14.25 10.14
CA ASP A 122 -0.55 -15.51 9.44
C ASP A 122 0.08 -15.35 8.04
N VAL A 123 0.10 -14.12 7.48
CA VAL A 123 0.72 -13.82 6.18
C VAL A 123 2.06 -13.11 6.37
N ALA A 124 3.15 -13.77 5.97
CA ALA A 124 4.51 -13.28 6.18
C ALA A 124 4.74 -11.87 5.62
N SER A 125 4.21 -11.56 4.43
CA SER A 125 4.34 -10.26 3.77
C SER A 125 3.41 -9.16 4.33
N LEU A 126 2.61 -9.44 5.36
CA LEU A 126 1.66 -8.49 5.95
C LEU A 126 1.81 -8.33 7.47
N ARG A 127 2.48 -9.25 8.15
CA ARG A 127 2.49 -9.29 9.61
C ARG A 127 3.34 -8.22 10.29
N SER A 128 4.42 -7.75 9.66
CA SER A 128 5.34 -6.76 10.27
C SER A 128 4.86 -5.32 10.12
N GLN A 129 4.28 -4.97 9.00
CA GLN A 129 3.92 -3.60 8.63
C GLN A 129 2.94 -2.94 9.61
N PRO A 130 1.82 -3.58 10.05
CA PRO A 130 0.90 -2.95 10.99
C PRO A 130 1.54 -2.66 12.35
N VAL A 131 2.54 -3.45 12.76
CA VAL A 131 3.26 -3.23 14.02
C VAL A 131 4.10 -1.94 13.94
N VAL A 132 4.85 -1.76 12.84
CA VAL A 132 5.66 -0.56 12.60
C VAL A 132 4.77 0.68 12.47
N VAL A 133 3.70 0.59 11.68
CA VAL A 133 2.74 1.70 11.51
C VAL A 133 2.08 2.06 12.84
N ALA A 134 1.63 1.07 13.62
CA ALA A 134 1.04 1.31 14.93
C ALA A 134 2.01 2.04 15.88
N GLN A 135 3.29 1.67 15.87
CA GLN A 135 4.30 2.33 16.68
C GLN A 135 4.53 3.77 16.21
N ALA A 136 4.72 4.00 14.93
CA ALA A 136 4.88 5.34 14.36
C ALA A 136 3.69 6.26 14.70
N MET A 137 2.47 5.75 14.63
CA MET A 137 1.28 6.49 15.04
C MET A 137 1.28 6.80 16.54
N ARG A 138 1.66 5.86 17.41
CA ARG A 138 1.77 6.09 18.87
C ARG A 138 2.81 7.16 19.20
N ASP A 139 3.92 7.20 18.50
CA ASP A 139 5.01 8.14 18.71
C ASP A 139 4.61 9.60 18.44
N VAL A 140 3.56 9.81 17.64
CA VAL A 140 2.99 11.15 17.38
C VAL A 140 1.74 11.45 18.22
N GLY A 141 1.27 10.51 19.05
CA GLY A 141 0.18 10.73 20.00
C GLY A 141 -1.12 10.00 19.72
N PHE A 142 -1.20 9.13 18.73
CA PHE A 142 -2.38 8.28 18.55
C PHE A 142 -2.48 7.20 19.63
N VAL A 143 -3.70 6.90 20.05
CA VAL A 143 -4.03 5.64 20.74
C VAL A 143 -4.37 4.60 19.68
N VAL A 144 -3.60 3.52 19.56
CA VAL A 144 -3.81 2.50 18.53
C VAL A 144 -4.22 1.17 19.16
N ASP A 145 -5.39 0.69 18.80
CA ASP A 145 -5.90 -0.66 19.07
C ASP A 145 -5.49 -1.57 17.90
N LEU A 146 -4.38 -2.28 18.08
CA LEU A 146 -3.84 -3.21 17.08
C LEU A 146 -4.53 -4.57 17.22
N GLN A 147 -5.52 -4.85 16.37
CA GLN A 147 -6.33 -6.07 16.43
C GLN A 147 -5.75 -7.19 15.59
N ALA A 148 -5.11 -8.16 16.26
CA ALA A 148 -4.57 -9.36 15.63
C ALA A 148 -5.69 -10.30 15.15
N MET A 149 -5.57 -10.79 13.91
CA MET A 149 -6.48 -11.74 13.28
C MET A 149 -5.76 -12.52 12.18
N ASP A 150 -6.39 -13.57 11.65
CA ASP A 150 -5.93 -14.20 10.42
C ASP A 150 -6.32 -13.37 9.19
N TRP A 151 -5.63 -13.60 8.07
CA TRP A 151 -5.87 -12.85 6.83
C TRP A 151 -7.29 -13.02 6.29
N GLN A 152 -7.85 -14.24 6.37
CA GLN A 152 -9.19 -14.51 5.87
C GLN A 152 -10.25 -13.73 6.66
N THR A 153 -10.10 -13.63 7.97
CA THR A 153 -10.94 -12.81 8.84
C THR A 153 -10.82 -11.33 8.47
N LEU A 154 -9.60 -10.82 8.24
CA LEU A 154 -9.39 -9.43 7.79
C LEU A 154 -10.08 -9.17 6.45
N VAL A 155 -9.93 -10.06 5.47
CA VAL A 155 -10.56 -9.93 4.14
C VAL A 155 -12.08 -9.84 4.24
N GLY A 156 -12.70 -10.62 5.11
CA GLY A 156 -14.14 -10.52 5.40
C GLY A 156 -14.50 -9.20 6.11
N LYS A 157 -13.73 -8.84 7.15
CA LYS A 157 -14.01 -7.67 7.98
C LYS A 157 -13.81 -6.34 7.24
N ARG A 158 -12.82 -6.23 6.35
CA ARG A 158 -12.56 -4.98 5.58
C ARG A 158 -13.72 -4.58 4.67
N ALA A 159 -14.59 -5.51 4.30
CA ALA A 159 -15.78 -5.24 3.49
C ALA A 159 -16.96 -4.68 4.32
N SER A 160 -16.86 -4.74 5.66
CA SER A 160 -17.89 -4.25 6.55
C SER A 160 -17.87 -2.72 6.65
N GLN A 161 -19.03 -2.10 6.50
CA GLN A 161 -19.29 -0.67 6.75
C GLN A 161 -19.87 -0.41 8.14
N ALA A 162 -19.76 -1.37 9.03
CA ALA A 162 -20.25 -1.26 10.39
C ALA A 162 -19.55 -0.13 11.18
N SER A 163 -20.25 0.40 12.17
CA SER A 163 -19.65 1.32 13.15
C SER A 163 -18.60 0.60 13.99
N ILE A 164 -17.72 1.35 14.65
CA ILE A 164 -16.73 0.75 15.56
C ILE A 164 -17.39 -0.03 16.68
N ALA A 165 -18.50 0.46 17.22
CA ALA A 165 -19.28 -0.22 18.27
C ALA A 165 -19.83 -1.58 17.80
N ASP A 166 -20.10 -1.72 16.51
CA ASP A 166 -20.61 -2.94 15.88
C ASP A 166 -19.50 -3.80 15.24
N GLY A 167 -18.25 -3.60 15.67
CA GLY A 167 -17.10 -4.36 15.21
C GLY A 167 -16.47 -3.84 13.93
N GLY A 168 -16.68 -2.58 13.57
CA GLY A 168 -16.02 -1.90 12.45
C GLY A 168 -14.52 -1.74 12.63
N TRP A 169 -13.89 -1.01 11.73
CA TRP A 169 -12.44 -0.80 11.68
C TRP A 169 -12.10 0.61 11.19
N HIS A 170 -10.87 1.08 11.51
CA HIS A 170 -10.38 2.38 11.07
C HIS A 170 -9.33 2.28 9.99
N MET A 171 -8.46 1.26 10.05
CA MET A 171 -7.35 1.11 9.10
C MET A 171 -7.00 -0.35 8.87
N PHE A 172 -6.47 -0.64 7.70
CA PHE A 172 -5.73 -1.87 7.41
C PHE A 172 -4.57 -1.62 6.46
N ILE A 173 -3.66 -2.58 6.40
CA ILE A 173 -2.53 -2.60 5.47
C ILE A 173 -2.68 -3.81 4.57
N THR A 174 -2.35 -3.64 3.30
CA THR A 174 -2.34 -4.72 2.32
C THR A 174 -1.31 -4.45 1.24
N ASN A 175 -1.01 -5.48 0.44
CA ASN A 175 -0.10 -5.39 -0.69
C ASN A 175 -0.86 -5.53 -2.00
N TRP A 176 -0.38 -4.83 -3.02
CA TRP A 176 -0.87 -4.94 -4.39
C TRP A 176 0.29 -5.24 -5.32
N VAL A 177 0.04 -6.06 -6.33
CA VAL A 177 0.97 -6.21 -7.45
C VAL A 177 1.07 -4.88 -8.19
N GLY A 178 2.28 -4.42 -8.51
CA GLY A 178 2.47 -3.13 -9.19
C GLY A 178 1.64 -2.99 -10.47
N ALA A 179 1.45 -4.10 -11.20
CA ALA A 179 0.62 -4.13 -12.40
C ALA A 179 -0.88 -3.82 -12.15
N ASP A 180 -1.38 -4.02 -10.92
CA ASP A 180 -2.78 -3.76 -10.58
C ASP A 180 -3.03 -2.32 -10.13
N VAL A 181 -1.98 -1.52 -9.98
CA VAL A 181 -2.08 -0.13 -9.48
C VAL A 181 -1.38 0.90 -10.37
N PHE A 182 -0.86 0.51 -11.53
CA PHE A 182 0.01 1.35 -12.38
C PHE A 182 -0.70 2.48 -13.13
N ASN A 183 -2.03 2.58 -13.07
CA ASN A 183 -2.79 3.70 -13.64
C ASN A 183 -4.11 3.94 -12.88
N PRO A 184 -4.74 5.12 -13.05
CA PRO A 184 -5.95 5.51 -12.33
C PRO A 184 -7.17 4.59 -12.53
N LEU A 185 -7.26 3.84 -13.62
CA LEU A 185 -8.45 3.03 -13.93
C LEU A 185 -8.42 1.69 -13.21
N VAL A 186 -7.23 1.08 -13.08
CA VAL A 186 -7.06 -0.21 -12.41
C VAL A 186 -6.77 -0.07 -10.92
N ASN A 187 -6.21 1.07 -10.49
CA ASN A 187 -5.94 1.34 -9.07
C ASN A 187 -7.24 1.60 -8.30
N ASN A 188 -7.72 0.58 -7.58
CA ASN A 188 -8.94 0.68 -6.77
C ASN A 188 -8.79 1.63 -5.56
N MET A 189 -7.57 1.93 -5.09
CA MET A 189 -7.36 2.81 -3.94
C MET A 189 -7.70 4.28 -4.24
N VAL A 190 -7.58 4.70 -5.51
CA VAL A 190 -8.00 6.04 -5.95
C VAL A 190 -9.47 6.10 -6.41
N ASN A 191 -10.29 5.06 -6.12
CA ASN A 191 -11.72 5.10 -6.35
C ASN A 191 -12.38 6.01 -5.32
N GLY A 192 -12.93 7.13 -5.76
CA GLY A 192 -13.55 8.19 -4.96
C GLY A 192 -15.08 8.15 -4.91
N LYS A 193 -15.72 7.00 -5.20
CA LYS A 193 -17.20 6.87 -5.30
C LYS A 193 -17.92 6.75 -3.94
N GLY A 194 -17.20 6.89 -2.84
CA GLY A 194 -17.80 6.84 -1.51
C GLY A 194 -18.41 5.48 -1.16
N LYS A 195 -19.36 5.51 -0.23
CA LYS A 195 -19.99 4.34 0.41
C LYS A 195 -20.63 3.36 -0.57
N ASP A 196 -21.27 3.85 -1.62
CA ASP A 196 -22.13 3.03 -2.49
C ASP A 196 -21.40 2.45 -3.72
N GLY A 197 -20.19 2.93 -4.02
CA GLY A 197 -19.45 2.49 -5.22
C GLY A 197 -17.94 2.44 -5.05
N GLY A 198 -17.43 2.83 -3.89
CA GLY A 198 -16.00 2.85 -3.59
C GLY A 198 -15.45 1.49 -3.17
N TRP A 199 -14.14 1.34 -3.27
CA TRP A 199 -13.42 0.23 -2.66
C TRP A 199 -13.31 0.44 -1.14
N PHE A 200 -13.04 -0.61 -0.37
CA PHE A 200 -12.95 -0.62 1.10
C PHE A 200 -12.20 0.62 1.64
N GLY A 201 -12.76 1.25 2.66
CA GLY A 201 -12.34 2.55 3.17
C GLY A 201 -13.15 3.73 2.62
N TRP A 202 -13.80 3.58 1.48
CA TRP A 202 -14.89 4.38 0.89
C TRP A 202 -14.69 5.90 0.86
N PRO A 203 -13.54 6.44 0.43
CA PRO A 203 -13.39 7.87 0.28
C PRO A 203 -14.42 8.40 -0.74
N ASP A 204 -15.04 9.52 -0.41
CA ASP A 204 -15.99 10.21 -1.29
C ASP A 204 -15.34 11.48 -1.84
N VAL A 205 -14.77 11.37 -3.05
CA VAL A 205 -14.00 12.44 -3.69
C VAL A 205 -14.42 12.54 -5.15
N PRO A 206 -15.55 13.22 -5.45
CA PRO A 206 -16.12 13.31 -6.80
C PRO A 206 -15.12 13.85 -7.84
N LYS A 207 -14.23 14.75 -7.43
CA LYS A 207 -13.21 15.31 -8.31
C LYS A 207 -12.24 14.26 -8.85
N VAL A 208 -11.90 13.25 -8.05
CA VAL A 208 -11.07 12.13 -8.51
C VAL A 208 -11.81 11.31 -9.56
N GLU A 209 -13.11 11.09 -9.42
CA GLU A 209 -13.90 10.35 -10.42
C GLU A 209 -14.05 11.11 -11.74
N GLU A 210 -14.18 12.46 -11.71
CA GLU A 210 -14.11 13.30 -12.90
C GLU A 210 -12.77 13.11 -13.63
N LEU A 211 -11.65 13.17 -12.88
CA LEU A 211 -10.31 13.01 -13.42
C LEU A 211 -10.07 11.59 -13.94
N ARG A 212 -10.58 10.56 -13.28
CA ARG A 212 -10.51 9.17 -13.79
C ARG A 212 -11.26 9.02 -15.11
N THR A 213 -12.40 9.69 -15.25
CA THR A 213 -13.15 9.73 -16.51
C THR A 213 -12.36 10.47 -17.60
N ALA A 214 -11.77 11.62 -17.27
CA ALA A 214 -10.90 12.36 -18.18
C ALA A 214 -9.68 11.54 -18.61
N TYR A 215 -9.05 10.82 -17.67
CA TYR A 215 -7.94 9.91 -17.98
C TYR A 215 -8.34 8.84 -18.99
N ALA A 216 -9.52 8.24 -18.83
CA ALA A 216 -10.02 7.19 -19.74
C ALA A 216 -10.23 7.69 -21.19
N THR A 217 -10.47 8.97 -21.37
CA THR A 217 -10.74 9.58 -22.68
C THR A 217 -9.57 10.41 -23.23
N SER A 218 -8.48 10.55 -22.47
CA SER A 218 -7.30 11.30 -22.89
C SER A 218 -6.63 10.67 -24.11
N GLN A 219 -6.07 11.53 -24.99
CA GLN A 219 -5.53 11.12 -26.28
C GLN A 219 -4.01 11.07 -26.33
N SER A 220 -3.33 11.50 -25.25
CA SER A 220 -1.87 11.54 -25.20
C SER A 220 -1.33 11.13 -23.83
N LEU A 221 -0.10 10.58 -23.83
CA LEU A 221 0.59 10.24 -22.59
C LEU A 221 0.87 11.48 -21.71
N ASP A 222 1.14 12.63 -22.32
CA ASP A 222 1.42 13.87 -21.56
C ASP A 222 0.17 14.37 -20.84
N GLU A 223 -1.02 14.23 -21.45
CA GLU A 223 -2.28 14.51 -20.80
C GLU A 223 -2.56 13.49 -19.68
N GLN A 224 -2.33 12.22 -19.92
CA GLN A 224 -2.47 11.16 -18.93
C GLN A 224 -1.59 11.39 -17.69
N LYS A 225 -0.34 11.81 -17.89
CA LYS A 225 0.59 12.16 -16.80
C LYS A 225 0.05 13.30 -15.94
N LYS A 226 -0.42 14.39 -16.54
CA LYS A 226 -0.97 15.54 -15.81
C LYS A 226 -2.20 15.16 -15.01
N ILE A 227 -3.09 14.35 -15.59
CA ILE A 227 -4.30 13.88 -14.90
C ILE A 227 -3.92 12.95 -13.74
N ALA A 228 -2.99 12.01 -13.95
CA ALA A 228 -2.53 11.10 -12.91
C ALA A 228 -1.86 11.86 -11.74
N GLU A 229 -1.04 12.87 -12.03
CA GLU A 229 -0.42 13.74 -11.02
C GLU A 229 -1.48 14.49 -10.19
N GLU A 230 -2.51 15.04 -10.83
CA GLU A 230 -3.58 15.75 -10.13
C GLU A 230 -4.42 14.77 -9.28
N ILE A 231 -4.69 13.56 -9.77
CA ILE A 231 -5.35 12.51 -8.98
C ILE A 231 -4.51 12.18 -7.75
N GLN A 232 -3.22 11.94 -7.90
CA GLN A 232 -2.32 11.64 -6.78
C GLN A 232 -2.30 12.76 -5.75
N LYS A 233 -2.18 14.00 -6.20
CA LYS A 233 -2.20 15.17 -5.32
C LYS A 233 -3.47 15.22 -4.47
N ILE A 234 -4.63 15.15 -5.10
CA ILE A 234 -5.92 15.14 -4.39
C ILE A 234 -6.04 13.93 -3.47
N ALA A 235 -5.59 12.77 -3.89
CA ALA A 235 -5.67 11.55 -3.07
C ALA A 235 -4.81 11.64 -1.80
N TYR A 236 -3.66 12.33 -1.85
CA TYR A 236 -2.87 12.65 -0.65
C TYR A 236 -3.53 13.74 0.19
N GLU A 237 -4.03 14.82 -0.41
CA GLU A 237 -4.73 15.90 0.30
C GLU A 237 -5.94 15.36 1.08
N GLU A 238 -6.69 14.45 0.49
CA GLU A 238 -7.88 13.81 1.08
C GLU A 238 -7.57 12.60 1.97
N GLY A 239 -6.30 12.20 2.05
CA GLY A 239 -5.89 11.02 2.84
C GLY A 239 -6.62 9.75 2.41
N MET A 240 -6.81 9.55 1.10
CA MET A 240 -7.55 8.40 0.58
C MET A 240 -6.83 7.09 0.87
N TYR A 241 -5.52 7.06 0.68
CA TYR A 241 -4.59 6.00 1.07
C TYR A 241 -3.16 6.50 0.97
N ALA A 242 -2.21 5.73 1.46
CA ALA A 242 -0.79 6.02 1.26
C ALA A 242 -0.06 4.76 0.82
N PRO A 243 0.73 4.80 -0.28
CA PRO A 243 1.75 3.80 -0.53
C PRO A 243 2.83 3.94 0.54
N ILE A 244 3.05 2.89 1.31
CA ILE A 244 4.05 2.86 2.38
C ILE A 244 5.29 2.07 1.98
N GLY A 245 5.50 1.90 0.67
CA GLY A 245 6.71 1.39 0.04
C GLY A 245 6.43 0.51 -1.17
N GLN A 246 7.47 0.34 -1.99
CA GLN A 246 7.50 -0.61 -3.10
C GLN A 246 8.58 -1.65 -2.82
N TYR A 247 8.27 -2.93 -3.01
CA TYR A 247 9.22 -4.00 -2.74
C TYR A 247 9.18 -5.11 -3.81
N PHE A 248 10.24 -5.88 -3.87
CA PHE A 248 10.43 -6.95 -4.84
C PHE A 248 10.65 -8.27 -4.11
N VAL A 249 10.07 -9.34 -4.63
CA VAL A 249 10.27 -10.68 -4.10
C VAL A 249 10.71 -11.57 -5.25
N PRO A 250 11.97 -12.04 -5.26
CA PRO A 250 12.43 -13.00 -6.25
C PRO A 250 11.63 -14.30 -6.18
N ALA A 251 11.46 -14.95 -7.33
CA ALA A 251 11.00 -16.33 -7.39
C ALA A 251 12.20 -17.28 -7.43
N ALA A 252 12.01 -18.52 -6.97
CA ALA A 252 13.03 -19.54 -6.99
C ALA A 252 12.48 -20.84 -7.63
N TRP A 253 13.26 -21.46 -8.53
CA TRP A 253 12.89 -22.71 -9.19
C TRP A 253 14.10 -23.58 -9.51
N SER A 254 13.85 -24.89 -9.71
CA SER A 254 14.89 -25.83 -10.11
C SER A 254 15.41 -25.53 -11.51
N ASN A 255 16.71 -25.63 -11.72
CA ASN A 255 17.38 -25.51 -13.03
C ASN A 255 16.98 -26.60 -14.04
N THR A 256 16.20 -27.60 -13.62
CA THR A 256 15.54 -28.55 -14.52
C THR A 256 14.31 -27.98 -15.23
N LEU A 257 13.85 -26.77 -14.87
CA LEU A 257 12.75 -26.08 -15.52
C LEU A 257 13.27 -25.03 -16.50
N GLU A 258 12.67 -24.99 -17.67
CA GLU A 258 12.92 -23.99 -18.72
C GLU A 258 11.64 -23.22 -19.08
N GLY A 259 11.81 -22.05 -19.71
CA GLY A 259 10.69 -21.26 -20.20
C GLY A 259 9.93 -20.47 -19.13
N VAL A 260 10.52 -20.28 -17.95
CA VAL A 260 9.94 -19.38 -16.92
C VAL A 260 9.92 -17.96 -17.45
N LEU A 261 8.73 -17.37 -17.52
CA LEU A 261 8.50 -16.03 -18.08
C LEU A 261 8.56 -14.95 -16.98
N ASP A 262 9.08 -13.78 -17.35
CA ASP A 262 8.94 -12.57 -16.53
C ASP A 262 7.48 -12.08 -16.58
N GLY A 263 6.96 -11.63 -15.44
CA GLY A 263 5.59 -11.11 -15.35
C GLY A 263 5.14 -10.86 -13.92
N PRO A 264 4.00 -10.19 -13.74
CA PRO A 264 3.50 -9.80 -12.42
C PRO A 264 2.99 -10.97 -11.58
N ALA A 265 2.80 -12.13 -12.21
CA ALA A 265 2.39 -13.39 -11.58
C ALA A 265 3.08 -14.56 -12.28
N PRO A 266 3.19 -15.74 -11.64
CA PRO A 266 3.75 -16.92 -12.30
C PRO A 266 2.88 -17.39 -13.48
N PHE A 267 3.50 -17.61 -14.62
CA PHE A 267 2.86 -18.15 -15.82
C PHE A 267 3.41 -19.54 -16.10
N PHE A 268 2.57 -20.57 -16.06
CA PHE A 268 2.97 -21.98 -16.15
C PHE A 268 2.92 -22.55 -17.57
N TRP A 269 2.23 -21.89 -18.49
CA TRP A 269 1.97 -22.43 -19.85
C TRP A 269 3.20 -22.51 -20.76
N ASN A 270 4.32 -21.91 -20.38
CA ASN A 270 5.57 -21.97 -21.15
C ASN A 270 6.66 -22.81 -20.45
N ILE A 271 6.36 -23.36 -19.28
CA ILE A 271 7.33 -24.08 -18.48
C ILE A 271 7.42 -25.54 -18.94
N THR A 272 8.66 -25.99 -19.20
CA THR A 272 8.98 -27.38 -19.53
C THR A 272 9.99 -27.94 -18.55
N LYS A 273 9.97 -29.25 -18.32
CA LYS A 273 10.98 -29.95 -17.53
C LYS A 273 11.96 -30.63 -18.48
N LYS A 274 13.26 -30.42 -18.27
CA LYS A 274 14.34 -31.14 -18.94
C LYS A 274 14.38 -32.59 -18.55
#